data_c9d57dd0f337d6d4594deea7b8b2590f
#
_entry.id   c9d57dd0f337d6d4594deea7b8b2590f
#
_cell.length_a   1.000
_cell.length_b   1.000
_cell.length_c   1.000
_cell.angle_alpha   90.00
_cell.angle_beta   90.00
_cell.angle_gamma   90.00
#
_symmetry.space_group_name_H-M   'P 1'
#
loop_
_entity.id
_entity.type
_entity.pdbx_description
1 polymer ?
#
loop_
_entity_poly.entity_id
_entity_poly.type
_entity_poly.pdbx_seq_one_letter_code
_entity_poly.pdbx_strand_id
1 'polypeptide(L)'
;MVSRYLAVTALGSLLLLADDAQAAVVNGQVHARLVITASCEVSKGVETAPVTPEGGTALLDFGSQGPTWNETLGAAISDDDKAPLSVSCNPSVVSSFTVTIDGGANGDGTTRRLSNGRQTIPYRLSADPQGRSAYSIGQQRNFVVTQGTQVPIPVFGSVVANTRALPAGIYTDTLTVTLDW
;
A
#
# COMPACT_ATOMS: atom_id res chain seq x y z
N MET A 1 43.39 95.99 -50.09
CA MET A 1 43.18 94.73 -50.82
C MET A 1 42.47 93.80 -49.90
N VAL A 2 41.35 93.44 -50.32
CA VAL A 2 40.30 92.75 -49.50
C VAL A 2 40.46 91.25 -49.68
N SER A 3 40.53 90.46 -48.61
CA SER A 3 40.38 89.02 -48.70
C SER A 3 39.27 88.57 -47.72
N ARG A 4 38.24 88.06 -48.31
CA ARG A 4 37.04 87.52 -47.62
C ARG A 4 37.29 86.02 -47.20
N TYR A 5 37.16 85.74 -46.02
CA TYR A 5 37.06 84.34 -45.58
C TYR A 5 35.59 83.99 -45.22
N LEU A 6 35.06 83.06 -46.02
CA LEU A 6 33.77 82.45 -45.74
C LEU A 6 33.94 81.44 -44.61
N ALA A 7 33.16 81.63 -43.58
CA ALA A 7 33.02 80.63 -42.54
C ALA A 7 31.85 79.67 -42.89
N VAL A 8 32.17 78.41 -43.12
CA VAL A 8 31.20 77.36 -43.32
C VAL A 8 30.89 76.75 -41.98
N THR A 9 29.70 77.01 -41.48
CA THR A 9 29.17 76.36 -40.29
C THR A 9 28.57 75.01 -40.67
N ALA A 10 29.23 73.90 -40.24
CA ALA A 10 28.69 72.57 -40.39
C ALA A 10 27.75 72.30 -39.20
N LEU A 11 26.44 72.16 -39.49
CA LEU A 11 25.43 71.73 -38.54
C LEU A 11 25.49 70.20 -38.48
N GLY A 12 26.09 69.71 -37.40
CA GLY A 12 26.09 68.29 -37.08
C GLY A 12 24.72 67.85 -36.53
N SER A 13 23.97 67.11 -37.37
CA SER A 13 22.72 66.45 -36.89
C SER A 13 23.05 65.28 -36.00
N LEU A 14 22.79 65.44 -34.72
CA LEU A 14 22.85 64.37 -33.71
C LEU A 14 21.61 63.52 -33.86
N LEU A 15 21.73 62.39 -34.54
CA LEU A 15 20.69 61.33 -34.55
C LEU A 15 20.65 60.64 -33.17
N LEU A 16 19.62 60.98 -32.40
CA LEU A 16 19.26 60.21 -31.24
C LEU A 16 18.66 58.88 -31.68
N LEU A 17 19.42 57.81 -31.56
CA LEU A 17 18.91 56.45 -31.63
C LEU A 17 18.08 56.20 -30.38
N ALA A 18 16.77 56.28 -30.52
CA ALA A 18 15.85 55.77 -29.49
C ALA A 18 15.90 54.26 -29.55
N ASP A 19 16.57 53.64 -28.60
CA ASP A 19 16.44 52.20 -28.32
C ASP A 19 15.02 51.97 -27.83
N ASP A 20 14.18 51.33 -28.68
CA ASP A 20 12.89 50.79 -28.26
C ASP A 20 13.13 49.65 -27.28
N ALA A 21 13.06 49.97 -26.00
CA ALA A 21 13.02 48.94 -24.94
C ALA A 21 11.71 48.16 -25.06
N GLN A 22 11.77 47.05 -25.79
CA GLN A 22 10.66 46.10 -25.84
C GLN A 22 10.58 45.40 -24.49
N ALA A 23 9.51 45.68 -23.76
CA ALA A 23 9.17 44.92 -22.53
C ALA A 23 8.81 43.48 -22.93
N ALA A 24 9.71 42.55 -22.66
CA ALA A 24 9.45 41.14 -22.84
C ALA A 24 8.42 40.67 -21.81
N VAL A 25 7.25 40.28 -22.25
CA VAL A 25 6.24 39.64 -21.38
C VAL A 25 6.68 38.20 -21.15
N VAL A 26 7.10 37.91 -19.93
CA VAL A 26 7.42 36.55 -19.49
C VAL A 26 6.13 35.90 -18.98
N ASN A 27 5.59 34.95 -19.73
CA ASN A 27 4.45 34.14 -19.30
C ASN A 27 4.96 32.92 -18.53
N GLY A 28 4.64 32.84 -17.24
CA GLY A 28 4.88 31.67 -16.40
C GLY A 28 3.61 30.85 -16.25
N GLN A 29 3.72 29.51 -16.30
CA GLN A 29 2.63 28.60 -15.99
C GLN A 29 2.82 28.05 -14.59
N VAL A 30 1.76 28.09 -13.77
CA VAL A 30 1.72 27.45 -12.44
C VAL A 30 0.81 26.23 -12.55
N HIS A 31 1.39 25.05 -12.37
CA HIS A 31 0.61 23.81 -12.30
C HIS A 31 0.18 23.57 -10.86
N ALA A 32 -1.12 23.71 -10.58
CA ALA A 32 -1.72 23.31 -9.33
C ALA A 32 -2.17 21.85 -9.44
N ARG A 33 -1.75 20.99 -8.50
CA ARG A 33 -2.16 19.58 -8.42
C ARG A 33 -2.71 19.31 -7.03
N LEU A 34 -3.91 18.74 -6.97
CA LEU A 34 -4.51 18.14 -5.78
C LEU A 34 -4.71 16.65 -6.06
N VAL A 35 -4.20 15.82 -5.19
CA VAL A 35 -4.49 14.38 -5.19
C VAL A 35 -5.38 14.11 -3.99
N ILE A 36 -6.57 13.59 -4.25
CA ILE A 36 -7.46 13.07 -3.20
C ILE A 36 -7.18 11.58 -3.13
N THR A 37 -6.57 11.15 -2.03
CA THR A 37 -6.33 9.74 -1.75
C THR A 37 -7.58 9.09 -1.17
N ALA A 38 -7.66 7.76 -1.23
CA ALA A 38 -8.70 6.99 -0.57
C ALA A 38 -8.79 7.36 0.92
N SER A 39 -9.98 7.23 1.49
CA SER A 39 -10.23 7.59 2.90
C SER A 39 -9.53 6.67 3.89
N CYS A 40 -9.08 5.49 3.44
CA CYS A 40 -8.34 4.50 4.23
C CYS A 40 -7.04 4.09 3.54
N GLU A 41 -6.03 3.77 4.35
CA GLU A 41 -4.72 3.29 3.92
C GLU A 41 -4.36 2.04 4.72
N VAL A 42 -3.84 1.02 4.04
CA VAL A 42 -3.37 -0.22 4.68
C VAL A 42 -1.88 -0.09 4.92
N SER A 43 -1.47 -0.23 6.17
CA SER A 43 -0.06 -0.21 6.57
C SER A 43 0.39 -1.61 6.99
N LYS A 44 1.59 -1.97 6.56
CA LYS A 44 2.34 -3.09 7.10
C LYS A 44 3.52 -2.51 7.85
N GLY A 45 3.57 -2.62 9.16
CA GLY A 45 4.76 -2.19 9.90
C GLY A 45 5.39 -0.88 9.37
N VAL A 46 6.41 -0.41 10.01
CA VAL A 46 7.07 0.87 9.69
C VAL A 46 7.85 0.80 8.36
N GLU A 47 7.15 0.74 7.23
CA GLU A 47 7.71 1.18 5.96
C GLU A 47 6.72 2.11 5.27
N THR A 48 7.09 3.38 5.24
CA THR A 48 6.45 4.44 4.44
C THR A 48 6.81 4.22 2.96
N ALA A 49 6.27 3.16 2.36
CA ALA A 49 6.26 3.05 0.91
C ALA A 49 4.92 3.59 0.39
N PRO A 50 4.89 4.36 -0.69
CA PRO A 50 3.64 4.77 -1.30
C PRO A 50 2.86 3.51 -1.68
N VAL A 51 1.66 3.38 -1.12
CA VAL A 51 0.74 2.29 -1.45
C VAL A 51 0.41 2.39 -2.93
N THR A 52 0.99 1.53 -3.73
CA THR A 52 0.47 1.26 -5.06
C THR A 52 -0.85 0.50 -4.90
N PRO A 53 -1.83 0.63 -5.81
CA PRO A 53 -3.08 -0.13 -5.77
C PRO A 53 -2.90 -1.65 -5.80
N GLU A 54 -1.70 -2.12 -6.03
CA GLU A 54 -1.29 -3.51 -5.95
C GLU A 54 -1.03 -3.86 -4.49
N GLY A 55 -2.02 -4.47 -3.85
CA GLY A 55 -2.07 -4.85 -2.45
C GLY A 55 -0.77 -5.47 -1.96
N GLY A 56 -0.27 -4.92 -0.88
CA GLY A 56 0.94 -5.44 -0.27
C GLY A 56 0.78 -6.89 0.16
N THR A 57 1.83 -7.73 -0.02
CA THR A 57 1.84 -9.12 0.43
C THR A 57 2.22 -9.21 1.91
N ALA A 58 1.35 -9.78 2.75
CA ALA A 58 1.66 -10.18 4.12
C ALA A 58 1.99 -11.67 4.12
N LEU A 59 2.89 -12.09 4.99
CA LEU A 59 3.29 -13.50 5.11
C LEU A 59 2.70 -14.11 6.39
N LEU A 60 2.09 -15.27 6.24
CA LEU A 60 1.68 -16.14 7.33
C LEU A 60 2.55 -17.40 7.26
N ASP A 61 3.61 -17.45 8.06
CA ASP A 61 4.60 -18.52 8.02
C ASP A 61 4.37 -19.53 9.14
N PHE A 62 4.11 -20.79 8.79
CA PHE A 62 3.98 -21.91 9.72
C PHE A 62 5.32 -22.59 10.04
N GLY A 63 6.42 -22.07 9.51
CA GLY A 63 7.76 -22.59 9.71
C GLY A 63 8.03 -23.88 8.93
N SER A 64 9.07 -24.59 9.37
CA SER A 64 9.52 -25.85 8.76
C SER A 64 9.22 -27.00 9.69
N GLN A 65 8.61 -28.08 9.16
CA GLN A 65 8.25 -29.27 9.91
C GLN A 65 8.77 -30.53 9.21
N GLY A 66 8.88 -31.60 10.00
CA GLY A 66 9.07 -32.95 9.46
C GLY A 66 7.83 -33.43 8.69
N PRO A 67 7.89 -34.66 8.12
CA PRO A 67 6.76 -35.23 7.37
C PRO A 67 5.50 -35.45 8.22
N THR A 68 5.64 -35.49 9.55
CA THR A 68 4.57 -35.58 10.54
C THR A 68 4.83 -34.62 11.70
N TRP A 69 3.76 -34.18 12.39
CA TRP A 69 3.85 -33.36 13.61
C TRP A 69 2.68 -33.66 14.53
N ASN A 70 2.91 -33.58 15.83
CA ASN A 70 1.96 -34.03 16.88
C ASN A 70 1.20 -32.86 17.52
N GLU A 71 1.61 -31.62 17.28
CA GLU A 71 1.01 -30.44 17.87
C GLU A 71 0.42 -29.54 16.80
N THR A 72 -0.50 -28.66 17.18
CA THR A 72 -1.02 -27.63 16.27
C THR A 72 0.08 -26.61 15.98
N LEU A 73 0.34 -26.38 14.71
CA LEU A 73 1.25 -25.31 14.29
C LEU A 73 0.49 -23.98 14.22
N GLY A 74 1.04 -22.97 14.86
CA GLY A 74 0.51 -21.61 14.85
C GLY A 74 1.36 -20.68 14.00
N ALA A 75 0.71 -19.70 13.40
CA ALA A 75 1.36 -18.59 12.72
C ALA A 75 0.58 -17.30 12.94
N ALA A 76 1.22 -16.16 12.79
CA ALA A 76 0.56 -14.85 12.84
C ALA A 76 1.05 -14.00 11.65
N ILE A 77 0.16 -13.16 11.12
CA ILE A 77 0.62 -12.07 10.26
C ILE A 77 1.23 -11.02 11.16
N SER A 78 2.43 -11.27 11.56
CA SER A 78 3.35 -10.33 12.18
C SER A 78 4.72 -10.77 11.70
N ASP A 79 5.43 -9.92 11.06
CA ASP A 79 6.83 -10.14 10.77
C ASP A 79 7.60 -9.98 12.09
N ASP A 80 8.69 -10.72 12.26
CA ASP A 80 9.57 -10.65 13.42
C ASP A 80 9.78 -9.18 13.82
N ASP A 81 9.24 -8.77 14.99
CA ASP A 81 9.24 -7.40 15.53
C ASP A 81 8.46 -6.33 14.74
N LYS A 82 7.66 -6.66 13.76
CA LYS A 82 6.88 -5.70 12.99
C LYS A 82 5.40 -5.69 13.34
N ALA A 83 4.80 -4.52 13.23
CA ALA A 83 3.41 -4.30 13.57
C ALA A 83 2.46 -5.18 12.73
N PRO A 84 1.36 -5.65 13.32
CA PRO A 84 0.33 -6.41 12.61
C PRO A 84 -0.20 -5.59 11.42
N LEU A 85 -0.81 -6.29 10.44
CA LEU A 85 -1.58 -5.65 9.39
C LEU A 85 -2.53 -4.63 10.03
N SER A 86 -2.48 -3.38 9.61
CA SER A 86 -3.29 -2.31 10.19
C SER A 86 -3.86 -1.39 9.11
N VAL A 87 -4.99 -0.78 9.41
CA VAL A 87 -5.68 0.18 8.55
C VAL A 87 -5.75 1.52 9.26
N SER A 88 -5.33 2.57 8.56
CA SER A 88 -5.47 3.96 8.98
C SER A 88 -6.52 4.62 8.11
N CYS A 89 -7.62 5.06 8.70
CA CYS A 89 -8.70 5.78 8.00
C CYS A 89 -8.84 7.20 8.53
N ASN A 90 -9.37 8.10 7.68
CA ASN A 90 -9.81 9.39 8.15
C ASN A 90 -11.14 9.25 8.91
N PRO A 91 -11.16 9.41 10.24
CA PRO A 91 -12.34 9.15 11.06
C PRO A 91 -13.49 10.15 10.82
N SER A 92 -13.21 11.29 10.20
CA SER A 92 -14.25 12.26 9.81
C SER A 92 -15.06 11.79 8.59
N VAL A 93 -14.58 10.80 7.86
CA VAL A 93 -15.18 10.27 6.63
C VAL A 93 -15.61 8.82 6.81
N VAL A 94 -14.79 8.02 7.50
CA VAL A 94 -15.00 6.58 7.69
C VAL A 94 -15.07 6.28 9.17
N SER A 95 -16.23 5.81 9.64
CA SER A 95 -16.45 5.42 11.04
C SER A 95 -16.19 3.92 11.28
N SER A 96 -16.24 3.11 10.24
CA SER A 96 -15.97 1.68 10.29
C SER A 96 -15.63 1.15 8.90
N PHE A 97 -14.95 0.01 8.86
CA PHE A 97 -14.71 -0.75 7.64
C PHE A 97 -14.93 -2.23 7.90
N THR A 98 -15.16 -2.98 6.84
CA THR A 98 -15.28 -4.44 6.92
C THR A 98 -14.08 -5.13 6.27
N VAL A 99 -13.71 -6.27 6.83
CA VAL A 99 -12.67 -7.16 6.31
C VAL A 99 -13.30 -8.47 5.92
N THR A 100 -13.03 -8.90 4.70
CA THR A 100 -13.40 -10.22 4.18
C THR A 100 -12.14 -10.95 3.75
N ILE A 101 -11.97 -12.21 4.14
CA ILE A 101 -10.87 -13.06 3.72
C ILE A 101 -11.43 -14.24 2.94
N ASP A 102 -10.95 -14.44 1.73
CA ASP A 102 -11.40 -15.50 0.84
C ASP A 102 -10.99 -16.93 1.30
N GLY A 103 -11.28 -17.92 0.49
CA GLY A 103 -10.94 -19.31 0.73
C GLY A 103 -9.51 -19.72 0.36
N GLY A 104 -8.75 -18.79 -0.24
CA GLY A 104 -7.45 -19.07 -0.80
C GLY A 104 -7.50 -19.73 -2.18
N ALA A 105 -6.37 -19.65 -2.89
CA ALA A 105 -6.23 -20.18 -4.25
C ALA A 105 -6.33 -21.72 -4.29
N ASN A 106 -6.00 -22.39 -3.17
CA ASN A 106 -6.02 -23.86 -3.07
C ASN A 106 -7.17 -24.40 -2.19
N GLY A 107 -8.08 -23.52 -1.74
CA GLY A 107 -9.22 -23.90 -0.92
C GLY A 107 -10.29 -24.66 -1.73
N ASP A 108 -11.15 -25.39 -1.01
CA ASP A 108 -12.28 -26.13 -1.60
C ASP A 108 -13.63 -25.41 -1.43
N GLY A 109 -13.61 -24.12 -1.09
CA GLY A 109 -14.80 -23.30 -0.80
C GLY A 109 -15.29 -23.41 0.64
N THR A 110 -14.92 -24.44 1.37
CA THR A 110 -15.27 -24.65 2.80
C THR A 110 -14.05 -24.63 3.71
N THR A 111 -12.90 -25.00 3.18
CA THR A 111 -11.64 -25.14 3.93
C THR A 111 -10.50 -24.53 3.13
N ARG A 112 -9.68 -23.70 3.80
CA ARG A 112 -8.44 -23.17 3.25
C ARG A 112 -7.38 -24.26 3.27
N ARG A 113 -6.54 -24.30 2.23
CA ARG A 113 -5.54 -25.36 2.06
C ARG A 113 -4.21 -24.80 1.55
N LEU A 114 -3.12 -25.13 2.23
CA LEU A 114 -1.79 -25.03 1.63
C LEU A 114 -1.61 -26.17 0.63
N SER A 115 -0.93 -25.94 -0.47
CA SER A 115 -0.69 -26.94 -1.52
C SER A 115 0.75 -26.93 -2.02
N ASN A 116 1.30 -28.12 -2.32
CA ASN A 116 2.53 -28.29 -3.09
C ASN A 116 2.27 -28.71 -4.56
N GLY A 117 1.04 -28.55 -5.04
CA GLY A 117 0.59 -28.98 -6.36
C GLY A 117 0.20 -30.47 -6.47
N ARG A 118 0.46 -31.29 -5.44
CA ARG A 118 0.12 -32.71 -5.39
C ARG A 118 -0.71 -33.09 -4.18
N GLN A 119 -0.39 -32.50 -3.03
CA GLN A 119 -1.09 -32.72 -1.78
C GLN A 119 -1.41 -31.40 -1.11
N THR A 120 -2.41 -31.41 -0.23
CA THR A 120 -2.86 -30.23 0.46
C THR A 120 -2.90 -30.44 1.97
N ILE A 121 -2.71 -29.35 2.72
CA ILE A 121 -2.76 -29.28 4.18
C ILE A 121 -3.85 -28.27 4.56
N PRO A 122 -4.91 -28.69 5.26
CA PRO A 122 -5.94 -27.76 5.70
C PRO A 122 -5.43 -26.84 6.79
N TYR A 123 -5.84 -25.57 6.75
CA TYR A 123 -5.55 -24.61 7.80
C TYR A 123 -6.76 -23.72 8.11
N ARG A 124 -6.72 -23.03 9.23
CA ARG A 124 -7.76 -22.11 9.66
C ARG A 124 -7.17 -20.77 9.99
N LEU A 125 -8.00 -19.73 9.88
CA LEU A 125 -7.67 -18.37 10.30
C LEU A 125 -8.56 -17.90 11.42
N SER A 126 -8.00 -17.10 12.32
CA SER A 126 -8.71 -16.50 13.45
C SER A 126 -8.17 -15.12 13.76
N ALA A 127 -8.97 -14.34 14.48
CA ALA A 127 -8.57 -13.02 14.97
C ALA A 127 -7.92 -13.08 16.36
N ASP A 128 -7.77 -14.26 16.92
CA ASP A 128 -7.11 -14.48 18.20
C ASP A 128 -6.22 -15.73 18.12
N PRO A 129 -5.12 -15.76 18.89
CA PRO A 129 -4.17 -16.87 18.84
C PRO A 129 -4.74 -18.21 19.34
N GLN A 130 -5.86 -18.18 20.06
CA GLN A 130 -6.53 -19.38 20.57
C GLN A 130 -7.55 -19.96 19.57
N GLY A 131 -7.77 -19.30 18.43
CA GLY A 131 -8.66 -19.77 17.36
C GLY A 131 -10.16 -19.67 17.70
N ARG A 132 -10.55 -18.91 18.74
CA ARG A 132 -11.96 -18.77 19.17
C ARG A 132 -12.78 -17.88 18.26
N SER A 133 -12.14 -16.93 17.63
CA SER A 133 -12.77 -15.93 16.75
C SER A 133 -12.37 -16.18 15.30
N ALA A 134 -12.96 -17.19 14.68
CA ALA A 134 -12.60 -17.63 13.33
C ALA A 134 -12.91 -16.58 12.25
N TYR A 135 -12.07 -16.51 11.24
CA TYR A 135 -12.37 -15.89 9.95
C TYR A 135 -12.97 -16.94 9.02
N SER A 136 -14.31 -17.06 9.03
CA SER A 136 -15.00 -17.91 8.06
C SER A 136 -14.78 -17.38 6.65
N ILE A 137 -14.73 -18.29 5.67
CA ILE A 137 -14.51 -17.93 4.27
C ILE A 137 -15.64 -17.01 3.78
N GLY A 138 -15.25 -15.84 3.23
CA GLY A 138 -16.19 -14.86 2.69
C GLY A 138 -17.04 -14.12 3.72
N GLN A 139 -16.86 -14.39 5.01
CA GLN A 139 -17.59 -13.69 6.06
C GLN A 139 -16.99 -12.31 6.32
N GLN A 140 -17.83 -11.29 6.31
CA GLN A 140 -17.45 -9.93 6.66
C GLN A 140 -17.27 -9.77 8.18
N ARG A 141 -16.21 -9.09 8.56
CA ARG A 141 -15.95 -8.69 9.94
C ARG A 141 -15.81 -7.18 10.02
N ASN A 142 -16.60 -6.55 10.88
CA ASN A 142 -16.60 -5.11 11.05
C ASN A 142 -15.52 -4.65 12.05
N PHE A 143 -14.84 -3.55 11.71
CA PHE A 143 -13.85 -2.85 12.52
C PHE A 143 -14.25 -1.39 12.67
N VAL A 144 -14.25 -0.89 13.88
CA VAL A 144 -14.59 0.52 14.18
C VAL A 144 -13.33 1.37 14.12
N VAL A 145 -13.42 2.50 13.41
CA VAL A 145 -12.33 3.47 13.32
C VAL A 145 -12.45 4.48 14.46
N THR A 146 -11.43 4.53 15.30
CA THR A 146 -11.29 5.53 16.35
C THR A 146 -10.30 6.62 15.94
N GLN A 147 -10.52 7.85 16.39
CA GLN A 147 -9.70 9.00 16.00
C GLN A 147 -8.21 8.79 16.31
N GLY A 148 -7.36 9.04 15.32
CA GLY A 148 -5.90 9.10 15.46
C GLY A 148 -5.20 7.76 15.68
N THR A 149 -5.90 6.62 15.50
CA THR A 149 -5.33 5.28 15.70
C THR A 149 -5.35 4.46 14.42
N GLN A 150 -4.29 3.69 14.23
CA GLN A 150 -4.31 2.57 13.30
C GLN A 150 -5.16 1.45 13.90
N VAL A 151 -6.06 0.89 13.11
CA VAL A 151 -6.89 -0.25 13.50
C VAL A 151 -6.19 -1.53 13.09
N PRO A 152 -5.70 -2.35 14.03
CA PRO A 152 -5.04 -3.60 13.70
C PRO A 152 -6.06 -4.62 13.19
N ILE A 153 -5.67 -5.36 12.16
CA ILE A 153 -6.38 -6.55 11.67
C ILE A 153 -5.57 -7.77 12.12
N PRO A 154 -5.88 -8.35 13.27
CA PRO A 154 -5.16 -9.52 13.75
C PRO A 154 -5.52 -10.73 12.90
N VAL A 155 -4.53 -11.42 12.34
CA VAL A 155 -4.73 -12.67 11.60
C VAL A 155 -3.76 -13.71 12.12
N PHE A 156 -4.32 -14.75 12.72
CA PHE A 156 -3.61 -15.93 13.20
C PHE A 156 -4.01 -17.13 12.36
N GLY A 157 -3.03 -17.95 12.01
CA GLY A 157 -3.22 -19.21 11.32
C GLY A 157 -3.01 -20.39 12.24
N SER A 158 -3.69 -21.48 11.98
CA SER A 158 -3.46 -22.76 12.67
C SER A 158 -3.59 -23.94 11.71
N VAL A 159 -2.61 -24.85 11.80
CA VAL A 159 -2.61 -26.14 11.12
C VAL A 159 -2.66 -27.22 12.20
N VAL A 160 -3.67 -28.09 12.15
CA VAL A 160 -3.81 -29.16 13.15
C VAL A 160 -2.69 -30.21 13.02
N ALA A 161 -2.46 -30.95 14.09
CA ALA A 161 -1.53 -32.08 14.11
C ALA A 161 -1.76 -33.02 12.94
N ASN A 162 -0.68 -33.51 12.34
CA ASN A 162 -0.73 -34.44 11.22
C ASN A 162 0.18 -35.66 11.48
N THR A 163 -0.41 -36.80 11.67
CA THR A 163 0.30 -38.06 11.91
C THR A 163 0.53 -38.89 10.63
N ARG A 164 -0.03 -38.44 9.51
CA ARG A 164 0.15 -39.09 8.20
C ARG A 164 1.32 -38.41 7.46
N ALA A 165 2.32 -39.19 7.11
CA ALA A 165 3.50 -38.66 6.42
C ALA A 165 3.13 -37.93 5.11
N LEU A 166 3.60 -36.71 4.98
CA LEU A 166 3.48 -35.88 3.80
C LEU A 166 4.80 -35.86 3.02
N PRO A 167 4.76 -35.76 1.67
CA PRO A 167 5.96 -35.56 0.88
C PRO A 167 6.66 -34.26 1.25
N ALA A 168 7.99 -34.29 1.17
CA ALA A 168 8.78 -33.06 1.28
C ALA A 168 8.39 -32.06 0.16
N GLY A 169 8.35 -30.79 0.48
CA GLY A 169 8.03 -29.72 -0.47
C GLY A 169 7.62 -28.44 0.24
N ILE A 170 7.47 -27.40 -0.55
CA ILE A 170 6.93 -26.11 -0.08
C ILE A 170 5.42 -26.14 -0.31
N TYR A 171 4.67 -25.97 0.77
CA TYR A 171 3.21 -25.89 0.74
C TYR A 171 2.78 -24.44 0.91
N THR A 172 2.14 -23.88 -0.09
CA THR A 172 1.73 -22.47 -0.14
C THR A 172 0.25 -22.32 -0.43
N ASP A 173 -0.30 -21.17 -0.08
CA ASP A 173 -1.60 -20.68 -0.51
C ASP A 173 -1.53 -19.18 -0.70
N THR A 174 -2.47 -18.62 -1.45
CA THR A 174 -2.62 -17.17 -1.64
C THR A 174 -4.03 -16.77 -1.27
N LEU A 175 -4.13 -15.86 -0.31
CA LEU A 175 -5.40 -15.32 0.18
C LEU A 175 -5.62 -13.91 -0.36
N THR A 176 -6.86 -13.59 -0.66
CA THR A 176 -7.30 -12.21 -0.91
C THR A 176 -7.99 -11.67 0.33
N VAL A 177 -7.50 -10.54 0.82
CA VAL A 177 -8.12 -9.76 1.88
C VAL A 177 -8.76 -8.54 1.25
N THR A 178 -10.09 -8.44 1.35
CA THR A 178 -10.87 -7.31 0.84
C THR A 178 -11.28 -6.40 2.00
N LEU A 179 -11.10 -5.12 1.82
CA LEU A 179 -11.54 -4.07 2.73
C LEU A 179 -12.60 -3.23 2.05
N ASP A 180 -13.73 -3.02 2.74
CA ASP A 180 -14.84 -2.17 2.29
C ASP A 180 -15.16 -1.13 3.37
N TRP A 181 -15.30 0.17 3.00
CA TRP A 181 -15.59 1.30 3.89
C TRP A 181 -16.62 2.27 3.33
#